data_b7aaf53e6a6cb56735009b019cd6b4e7
#
_entry.id   b7aaf53e6a6cb56735009b019cd6b4e7
#
_cell.length_a   1.000
_cell.length_b   1.000
_cell.length_c   1.000
_cell.angle_alpha   90.00
_cell.angle_beta   90.00
_cell.angle_gamma   90.00
#
_symmetry.space_group_name_H-M   'P 1'
#
loop_
_entity.id
_entity.type
_entity.pdbx_description
1 polymer ?
#
loop_
_entity_poly.entity_id
_entity_poly.type
_entity_poly.pdbx_seq_one_letter_code
_entity_poly.pdbx_strand_id
1 'polypeptide(L)'
;MKYLWIVCLMALSLAAQETPAQRDARHHFDLAAIRAAANFRSADSIDARLQKDGHVLHPQLTALRMRVEAALSEARFEMDQHDYPEAEDALTRADALLDRFARQIGGY
;
A
#
# COMPACT_ATOMS: atom_id res chain seq x y z
N MET A 1 -21.29 -38.10 19.49
CA MET A 1 -20.46 -38.04 18.30
C MET A 1 -20.95 -37.10 17.22
N LYS A 2 -22.25 -36.94 17.04
CA LYS A 2 -22.83 -36.00 16.06
C LYS A 2 -22.54 -34.53 16.39
N TYR A 3 -22.29 -34.19 17.64
CA TYR A 3 -22.07 -32.80 18.08
C TYR A 3 -20.61 -32.32 17.94
N LEU A 4 -19.66 -33.26 17.87
CA LEU A 4 -18.24 -32.93 17.67
C LEU A 4 -17.95 -32.33 16.29
N TRP A 5 -18.69 -32.75 15.28
CA TRP A 5 -18.58 -32.23 13.91
C TRP A 5 -19.09 -30.80 13.79
N ILE A 6 -20.16 -30.48 14.51
CA ILE A 6 -20.76 -29.14 14.51
C ILE A 6 -19.84 -28.14 15.21
N VAL A 7 -19.19 -28.57 16.30
CA VAL A 7 -18.24 -27.72 17.03
C VAL A 7 -16.98 -27.45 16.22
N CYS A 8 -16.49 -28.44 15.48
CA CYS A 8 -15.32 -28.25 14.59
C CYS A 8 -15.64 -27.31 13.40
N LEU A 9 -16.85 -27.39 12.84
CA LEU A 9 -17.30 -26.51 11.77
C LEU A 9 -17.45 -25.06 12.23
N MET A 10 -17.94 -24.83 13.45
CA MET A 10 -18.06 -23.50 14.03
C MET A 10 -16.70 -22.89 14.37
N ALA A 11 -15.75 -23.70 14.87
CA ALA A 11 -14.39 -23.24 15.15
C ALA A 11 -13.65 -22.83 13.88
N LEU A 12 -13.84 -23.55 12.78
CA LEU A 12 -13.31 -23.21 11.47
C LEU A 12 -13.91 -21.90 10.90
N SER A 13 -15.21 -21.68 11.12
CA SER A 13 -15.89 -20.45 10.70
C SER A 13 -15.39 -19.22 11.47
N LEU A 14 -15.11 -19.35 12.76
CA LEU A 14 -14.58 -18.29 13.60
C LEU A 14 -13.12 -17.96 13.25
N ALA A 15 -12.30 -18.96 12.89
CA ALA A 15 -10.92 -18.75 12.48
C ALA A 15 -10.79 -18.09 11.11
N ALA A 16 -11.83 -18.17 10.25
CA ALA A 16 -11.86 -17.56 8.93
C ALA A 16 -12.38 -16.11 8.92
N GLN A 17 -12.90 -15.61 10.05
CA GLN A 17 -13.42 -14.24 10.14
C GLN A 17 -12.29 -13.24 10.33
N GLU A 18 -12.27 -12.19 9.49
CA GLU A 18 -11.35 -11.07 9.66
C GLU A 18 -11.64 -10.32 10.96
N THR A 19 -10.57 -10.00 11.69
CA THR A 19 -10.66 -9.07 12.81
C THR A 19 -10.85 -7.64 12.28
N PRO A 20 -11.41 -6.71 13.09
CA PRO A 20 -11.49 -5.30 12.70
C PRO A 20 -10.14 -4.69 12.36
N ALA A 21 -9.09 -5.02 13.11
CA ALA A 21 -7.74 -4.54 12.84
C ALA A 21 -7.21 -5.01 11.48
N GLN A 22 -7.44 -6.27 11.14
CA GLN A 22 -7.08 -6.85 9.84
C GLN A 22 -7.82 -6.16 8.70
N ARG A 23 -9.12 -5.95 8.85
CA ARG A 23 -9.96 -5.28 7.85
C ARG A 23 -9.51 -3.85 7.62
N ASP A 24 -9.24 -3.11 8.69
CA ASP A 24 -8.83 -1.72 8.62
C ASP A 24 -7.46 -1.58 7.94
N ALA A 25 -6.50 -2.43 8.30
CA ALA A 25 -5.18 -2.45 7.67
C ALA A 25 -5.26 -2.78 6.18
N ARG A 26 -6.06 -3.78 5.81
CA ARG A 26 -6.27 -4.14 4.40
C ARG A 26 -6.90 -3.00 3.63
N HIS A 27 -7.92 -2.36 4.17
CA HIS A 27 -8.57 -1.22 3.54
C HIS A 27 -7.60 -0.06 3.35
N HIS A 28 -6.81 0.27 4.37
CA HIS A 28 -5.79 1.30 4.28
C HIS A 28 -4.73 0.97 3.22
N PHE A 29 -4.27 -0.29 3.19
CA PHE A 29 -3.32 -0.76 2.19
C PHE A 29 -3.89 -0.61 0.78
N ASP A 30 -5.13 -1.04 0.54
CA ASP A 30 -5.77 -0.97 -0.77
C ASP A 30 -5.88 0.48 -1.25
N LEU A 31 -6.28 1.40 -0.39
CA LEU A 31 -6.36 2.83 -0.73
C LEU A 31 -4.98 3.40 -1.05
N ALA A 32 -3.97 3.09 -0.26
CA ALA A 32 -2.60 3.55 -0.50
C ALA A 32 -2.03 2.98 -1.81
N ALA A 33 -2.29 1.71 -2.09
CA ALA A 33 -1.85 1.06 -3.33
C ALA A 33 -2.51 1.66 -4.57
N ILE A 34 -3.81 1.95 -4.52
CA ILE A 34 -4.55 2.61 -5.60
C ILE A 34 -3.99 4.01 -5.85
N ARG A 35 -3.77 4.77 -4.79
CA ARG A 35 -3.20 6.12 -4.85
C ARG A 35 -1.79 6.11 -5.44
N ALA A 36 -0.95 5.16 -5.00
CA ALA A 36 0.39 4.98 -5.54
C ALA A 36 0.36 4.68 -7.03
N ALA A 37 -0.48 3.76 -7.47
CA ALA A 37 -0.62 3.41 -8.89
C ALA A 37 -1.05 4.61 -9.73
N ALA A 38 -1.98 5.43 -9.26
CA ALA A 38 -2.43 6.62 -9.96
C ALA A 38 -1.31 7.67 -10.07
N ASN A 39 -0.59 7.93 -8.97
CA ASN A 39 0.51 8.88 -8.94
C ASN A 39 1.68 8.43 -9.82
N PHE A 40 1.99 7.14 -9.82
CA PHE A 40 3.07 6.59 -10.65
C PHE A 40 2.73 6.66 -12.13
N ARG A 41 1.47 6.43 -12.52
CA ARG A 41 1.04 6.63 -13.91
C ARG A 41 1.17 8.07 -14.35
N SER A 42 0.83 9.02 -13.48
CA SER A 42 1.00 10.45 -13.77
C SER A 42 2.49 10.78 -13.98
N ALA A 43 3.36 10.26 -13.12
CA ALA A 43 4.81 10.44 -13.25
C ALA A 43 5.34 9.83 -14.56
N ASP A 44 4.89 8.65 -14.92
CA ASP A 44 5.29 7.98 -16.17
C ASP A 44 4.84 8.78 -17.40
N SER A 45 3.67 9.38 -17.38
CA SER A 45 3.17 10.25 -18.45
C SER A 45 4.02 11.52 -18.58
N ILE A 46 4.39 12.13 -17.47
CA ILE A 46 5.26 13.32 -17.45
C ILE A 46 6.64 12.95 -17.98
N ASP A 47 7.20 11.82 -17.53
CA ASP A 47 8.50 11.32 -17.97
C ASP A 47 8.52 11.11 -19.49
N ALA A 48 7.48 10.50 -20.04
CA ALA A 48 7.36 10.28 -21.49
C ALA A 48 7.36 11.61 -22.27
N ARG A 49 6.70 12.66 -21.75
CA ARG A 49 6.71 13.98 -22.36
C ARG A 49 8.09 14.63 -22.29
N LEU A 50 8.73 14.54 -21.12
CA LEU A 50 10.06 15.12 -20.91
C LEU A 50 11.11 14.47 -21.81
N GLN A 51 11.04 13.17 -22.00
CA GLN A 51 11.98 12.42 -22.88
C GLN A 51 11.90 12.90 -24.33
N LYS A 52 10.74 13.28 -24.83
CA LYS A 52 10.58 13.85 -26.18
C LYS A 52 11.37 15.14 -26.36
N ASP A 53 11.53 15.92 -25.28
CA ASP A 53 12.24 17.19 -25.28
C ASP A 53 13.70 17.03 -24.80
N GLY A 54 14.17 15.80 -24.59
CA GLY A 54 15.51 15.52 -24.11
C GLY A 54 15.71 15.74 -22.61
N HIS A 55 14.62 15.83 -21.85
CA HIS A 55 14.64 16.01 -20.41
C HIS A 55 14.30 14.70 -19.67
N VAL A 56 14.63 14.65 -18.37
CA VAL A 56 14.32 13.52 -17.49
C VAL A 56 13.60 14.02 -16.26
N LEU A 57 12.85 13.10 -15.60
CA LEU A 57 12.24 13.38 -14.30
C LEU A 57 13.32 13.70 -13.26
N HIS A 58 12.98 14.60 -12.34
CA HIS A 58 13.85 14.93 -11.22
C HIS A 58 14.20 13.66 -10.42
N PRO A 59 15.49 13.43 -10.07
CA PRO A 59 15.90 12.22 -9.34
C PRO A 59 15.18 12.00 -8.02
N GLN A 60 14.72 13.08 -7.37
CA GLN A 60 13.94 12.98 -6.13
C GLN A 60 12.63 12.24 -6.32
N LEU A 61 11.97 12.36 -7.48
CA LEU A 61 10.73 11.62 -7.76
C LEU A 61 10.97 10.13 -7.86
N THR A 62 12.05 9.73 -8.50
CA THR A 62 12.47 8.32 -8.56
C THR A 62 12.75 7.78 -7.15
N ALA A 63 13.48 8.54 -6.33
CA ALA A 63 13.78 8.15 -4.96
C ALA A 63 12.51 8.04 -4.10
N LEU A 64 11.58 8.98 -4.22
CA LEU A 64 10.30 8.92 -3.50
C LEU A 64 9.47 7.72 -3.92
N ARG A 65 9.42 7.41 -5.22
CA ARG A 65 8.73 6.23 -5.73
C ARG A 65 9.28 4.96 -5.10
N MET A 66 10.59 4.81 -5.05
CA MET A 66 11.22 3.65 -4.41
C MET A 66 10.88 3.55 -2.92
N ARG A 67 10.83 4.68 -2.22
CA ARG A 67 10.45 4.70 -0.81
C ARG A 67 8.99 4.33 -0.59
N VAL A 68 8.09 4.79 -1.46
CA VAL A 68 6.68 4.40 -1.42
C VAL A 68 6.53 2.89 -1.62
N GLU A 69 7.20 2.35 -2.63
CA GLU A 69 7.18 0.91 -2.91
C GLU A 69 7.72 0.11 -1.72
N ALA A 70 8.81 0.57 -1.09
CA ALA A 70 9.38 -0.08 0.08
C ALA A 70 8.42 -0.04 1.28
N ALA A 71 7.77 1.09 1.53
CA ALA A 71 6.81 1.22 2.62
C ALA A 71 5.58 0.32 2.41
N LEU A 72 5.07 0.23 1.18
CA LEU A 72 3.95 -0.66 0.86
C LEU A 72 4.35 -2.13 1.00
N SER A 73 5.56 -2.50 0.57
CA SER A 73 6.07 -3.87 0.75
C SER A 73 6.24 -4.23 2.22
N GLU A 74 6.71 -3.31 3.03
CA GLU A 74 6.82 -3.49 4.48
C GLU A 74 5.45 -3.67 5.13
N ALA A 75 4.48 -2.84 4.74
CA ALA A 75 3.11 -2.97 5.23
C ALA A 75 2.52 -4.35 4.91
N ARG A 76 2.72 -4.82 3.68
CA ARG A 76 2.25 -6.14 3.26
C ARG A 76 2.91 -7.25 4.05
N PHE A 77 4.22 -7.16 4.26
CA PHE A 77 4.96 -8.12 5.07
C PHE A 77 4.41 -8.19 6.49
N GLU A 78 4.18 -7.03 7.14
CA GLU A 78 3.65 -6.97 8.50
C GLU A 78 2.21 -7.50 8.57
N MET A 79 1.38 -7.24 7.54
CA MET A 79 0.04 -7.82 7.45
C MET A 79 0.09 -9.34 7.36
N ASP A 80 1.02 -9.90 6.60
CA ASP A 80 1.21 -11.34 6.47
C ASP A 80 1.67 -11.96 7.79
N GLN A 81 2.38 -11.20 8.62
CA GLN A 81 2.78 -11.60 9.98
C GLN A 81 1.69 -11.32 11.03
N HIS A 82 0.54 -10.83 10.62
CA HIS A 82 -0.56 -10.42 11.51
C HIS A 82 -0.17 -9.31 12.50
N ASP A 83 0.86 -8.53 12.17
CA ASP A 83 1.27 -7.37 12.95
C ASP A 83 0.64 -6.10 12.38
N TYR A 84 -0.63 -5.89 12.69
CA TYR A 84 -1.41 -4.80 12.12
C TYR A 84 -0.98 -3.41 12.61
N PRO A 85 -0.55 -3.19 13.87
CA PRO A 85 0.01 -1.91 14.29
C PRO A 85 1.24 -1.50 13.49
N GLU A 86 2.17 -2.42 13.23
CA GLU A 86 3.35 -2.16 12.41
C GLU A 86 2.98 -1.93 10.94
N ALA A 87 1.99 -2.68 10.43
CA ALA A 87 1.46 -2.46 9.08
C ALA A 87 0.88 -1.06 8.94
N GLU A 88 0.10 -0.59 9.92
CA GLU A 88 -0.47 0.77 9.93
C GLU A 88 0.61 1.84 9.98
N ASP A 89 1.69 1.63 10.76
CA ASP A 89 2.82 2.55 10.80
C ASP A 89 3.50 2.66 9.43
N ALA A 90 3.71 1.55 8.75
CA ALA A 90 4.27 1.53 7.41
C ALA A 90 3.35 2.23 6.40
N LEU A 91 2.04 2.03 6.50
CA LEU A 91 1.05 2.69 5.65
C LEU A 91 0.99 4.20 5.89
N THR A 92 1.13 4.64 7.12
CA THR A 92 1.20 6.07 7.47
C THR A 92 2.43 6.72 6.84
N ARG A 93 3.56 6.02 6.84
CA ARG A 93 4.77 6.49 6.14
C ARG A 93 4.56 6.53 4.63
N ALA A 94 3.90 5.53 4.06
CA ALA A 94 3.57 5.51 2.64
C ALA A 94 2.68 6.71 2.26
N ASP A 95 1.67 7.01 3.06
CA ASP A 95 0.79 8.17 2.85
C ASP A 95 1.57 9.49 2.84
N ALA A 96 2.48 9.68 3.79
CA ALA A 96 3.30 10.88 3.86
C ALA A 96 4.22 11.02 2.62
N LEU A 97 4.80 9.91 2.18
CA LEU A 97 5.64 9.87 0.98
C LEU A 97 4.82 10.14 -0.28
N LEU A 98 3.60 9.61 -0.36
CA LEU A 98 2.68 9.86 -1.47
C LEU A 98 2.23 11.32 -1.53
N ASP A 99 2.01 11.96 -0.38
CA ASP A 99 1.71 13.40 -0.33
C ASP A 99 2.86 14.22 -0.92
N ARG A 100 4.09 13.89 -0.55
CA ARG A 100 5.29 14.56 -1.08
C ARG A 100 5.45 14.30 -2.58
N PHE A 101 5.23 13.08 -3.01
CA PHE A 101 5.31 12.69 -4.42
C PHE A 101 4.28 13.47 -5.25
N ALA A 102 3.04 13.53 -4.79
CA ALA A 102 1.97 14.26 -5.46
C ALA A 102 2.26 15.75 -5.58
N ARG A 103 2.84 16.37 -4.54
CA ARG A 103 3.24 17.78 -4.57
C ARG A 103 4.33 18.04 -5.61
N GLN A 104 5.30 17.15 -5.72
CA GLN A 104 6.39 17.30 -6.70
C GLN A 104 5.91 17.08 -8.12
N ILE A 105 5.01 16.13 -8.36
CA ILE A 105 4.36 15.94 -9.67
C ILE A 105 3.60 17.20 -10.08
N GLY A 106 2.89 17.83 -9.14
CA GLY A 106 2.12 19.05 -9.39
C GLY A 106 2.98 20.24 -9.82
N GLY A 107 4.29 20.20 -9.60
CA GLY A 107 5.24 21.21 -10.04
C GLY A 107 5.65 21.13 -11.52
N TYR A 108 5.22 20.08 -12.19
CA TYR A 108 5.46 19.91 -13.62
C TYR A 108 4.28 20.45 -14.43
#